data_d70674b059b7baba2e3292c13d8514c5
#
_entry.id   d70674b059b7baba2e3292c13d8514c5
#
_cell.length_a   1.000
_cell.length_b   1.000
_cell.length_c   1.000
_cell.angle_alpha   90.00
_cell.angle_beta   90.00
_cell.angle_gamma   90.00
#
_symmetry.space_group_name_H-M   'P 1'
#
loop_
_entity.id
_entity.type
_entity.pdbx_description
1 polymer ?
#
loop_
_entity_poly.entity_id
_entity_poly.type
_entity_poly.pdbx_seq_one_letter_code
_entity_poly.pdbx_strand_id
1 'polypeptide(L)'
;MGLKINRWDICWASVKYEDIKKFKTRPIVILFGNENIFTALKCTTHYPRNNFDYQLKYCEEYNLKKITIVRTNKLICVPSKDIIRKIGKLRIDDILSINNLLKKST
;
A
#
# COMPACT_ATOMS: atom_id res chain seq x y z
N MET A 1 -9.60 -1.67 -21.03
CA MET A 1 -8.30 -1.08 -20.81
C MET A 1 -7.92 -1.15 -19.35
N GLY A 2 -6.75 -1.70 -19.07
CA GLY A 2 -6.26 -1.80 -17.71
C GLY A 2 -5.71 -0.49 -17.19
N LEU A 3 -5.70 -0.33 -15.88
CA LEU A 3 -5.02 0.78 -15.22
C LEU A 3 -3.51 0.60 -15.39
N LYS A 4 -2.82 1.68 -15.73
CA LYS A 4 -1.37 1.66 -15.75
C LYS A 4 -0.86 1.92 -14.33
N ILE A 5 -0.32 0.89 -13.70
CA ILE A 5 0.13 0.91 -12.32
C ILE A 5 1.62 0.70 -12.27
N ASN A 6 2.31 1.58 -11.58
CA ASN A 6 3.76 1.57 -11.46
C ASN A 6 4.19 1.47 -10.00
N ARG A 7 5.48 1.17 -9.82
CA ARG A 7 6.08 1.15 -8.49
C ARG A 7 5.86 2.49 -7.78
N TRP A 8 5.55 2.40 -6.49
CA TRP A 8 5.25 3.53 -5.60
C TRP A 8 3.91 4.23 -5.86
N ASP A 9 3.09 3.67 -6.74
CA ASP A 9 1.71 4.11 -6.83
C ASP A 9 0.95 3.67 -5.59
N ILE A 10 0.03 4.51 -5.13
CA ILE A 10 -0.90 4.14 -4.07
C ILE A 10 -2.29 3.95 -4.68
N CYS A 11 -2.91 2.83 -4.33
CA CYS A 11 -4.19 2.42 -4.92
C CYS A 11 -5.16 1.96 -3.84
N TRP A 12 -6.45 2.13 -4.09
CA TRP A 12 -7.48 1.43 -3.34
C TRP A 12 -7.63 0.02 -3.92
N ALA A 13 -7.70 -0.97 -3.06
CA ALA A 13 -7.84 -2.36 -3.48
C ALA A 13 -8.72 -3.13 -2.52
N SER A 14 -9.31 -4.22 -3.03
CA SER A 14 -10.03 -5.19 -2.21
C SER A 14 -9.00 -6.19 -1.68
N VAL A 15 -8.77 -6.17 -0.37
CA VAL A 15 -7.73 -6.96 0.29
C VAL A 15 -8.36 -7.98 1.21
N LYS A 16 -7.93 -9.23 1.08
CA LYS A 16 -8.42 -10.33 1.91
C LYS A 16 -7.81 -10.26 3.31
N TYR A 17 -8.67 -10.43 4.32
CA TYR A 17 -8.20 -10.61 5.69
C TYR A 17 -7.61 -12.00 5.88
N GLU A 18 -6.51 -12.09 6.62
CA GLU A 18 -5.85 -13.36 6.92
C GLU A 18 -6.72 -14.29 7.77
N ASP A 19 -7.43 -13.72 8.75
CA ASP A 19 -8.15 -14.49 9.77
C ASP A 19 -9.57 -14.85 9.40
N ILE A 20 -10.15 -14.16 8.43
CA ILE A 20 -11.52 -14.40 8.00
C ILE A 20 -11.58 -14.34 6.48
N LYS A 21 -12.45 -15.17 5.89
CA LYS A 21 -12.61 -15.21 4.43
C LYS A 21 -13.41 -14.00 3.92
N LYS A 22 -13.02 -12.81 4.36
CA LYS A 22 -13.67 -11.56 3.93
C LYS A 22 -12.65 -10.63 3.29
N PHE A 23 -13.15 -9.83 2.35
CA PHE A 23 -12.37 -8.78 1.72
C PHE A 23 -12.72 -7.43 2.33
N LYS A 24 -11.74 -6.54 2.39
CA LYS A 24 -11.97 -5.18 2.83
C LYS A 24 -11.23 -4.22 1.91
N THR A 25 -11.86 -3.09 1.60
CA THR A 25 -11.22 -2.06 0.78
C THR A 25 -10.16 -1.33 1.61
N ARG A 26 -8.92 -1.35 1.12
CA ARG A 26 -7.77 -0.74 1.79
C ARG A 26 -6.88 -0.04 0.78
N PRO A 27 -6.15 1.01 1.21
CA PRO A 27 -5.06 1.51 0.38
C PRO A 27 -3.90 0.53 0.42
N ILE A 28 -3.19 0.44 -0.70
CA ILE A 28 -1.97 -0.34 -0.83
C ILE A 28 -0.91 0.47 -1.56
N VAL A 29 0.36 0.22 -1.26
CA VAL A 29 1.49 0.84 -1.95
C VAL A 29 2.13 -0.21 -2.85
N ILE A 30 2.15 0.04 -4.15
CA ILE A 30 2.64 -0.91 -5.15
C ILE A 30 4.17 -0.93 -5.14
N LEU A 31 4.75 -2.11 -5.04
CA LEU A 31 6.20 -2.30 -5.15
C LEU A 31 6.62 -2.80 -6.52
N PHE A 32 5.95 -3.83 -7.04
CA PHE A 32 6.18 -4.35 -8.38
C PHE A 32 5.02 -5.24 -8.79
N GLY A 33 5.00 -5.64 -10.04
CA GLY A 33 3.95 -6.51 -10.53
C GLY A 33 3.96 -6.64 -12.04
N ASN A 34 2.96 -7.34 -12.53
CA ASN A 34 2.71 -7.52 -13.95
C ASN A 34 1.23 -7.29 -14.25
N GLU A 35 0.77 -7.69 -15.42
CA GLU A 35 -0.63 -7.47 -15.82
C GLU A 35 -1.66 -8.18 -14.95
N ASN A 36 -1.24 -9.24 -14.26
CA ASN A 36 -2.18 -10.12 -13.54
C ASN A 36 -2.15 -9.96 -12.03
N ILE A 37 -0.97 -9.67 -11.47
CA ILE A 37 -0.81 -9.66 -10.02
C ILE A 37 0.24 -8.61 -9.60
N PHE A 38 0.01 -7.96 -8.47
CA PHE A 38 0.93 -6.98 -7.90
C PHE A 38 1.36 -7.40 -6.52
N THR A 39 2.63 -7.12 -6.21
CA THR A 39 3.15 -7.19 -4.84
C THR A 39 3.12 -5.80 -4.25
N ALA A 40 2.52 -5.67 -3.08
CA ALA A 40 2.26 -4.37 -2.48
C ALA A 40 2.44 -4.41 -0.97
N LEU A 41 2.53 -3.23 -0.37
CA LEU A 41 2.51 -3.05 1.08
C LEU A 41 1.10 -2.70 1.51
N LYS A 42 0.62 -3.40 2.52
CA LYS A 42 -0.70 -3.16 3.08
C LYS A 42 -0.70 -1.89 3.93
N CYS A 43 -1.73 -1.09 3.81
CA CYS A 43 -1.92 0.10 4.62
C CYS A 43 -3.10 -0.07 5.58
N THR A 44 -3.05 0.68 6.68
CA THR A 44 -4.09 0.63 7.72
C THR A 44 -4.27 2.02 8.33
N THR A 45 -5.40 2.24 8.99
CA THR A 45 -5.65 3.46 9.76
C THR A 45 -5.41 3.25 11.26
N HIS A 46 -5.01 2.06 11.66
CA HIS A 46 -4.65 1.78 13.05
C HIS A 46 -3.31 2.40 13.42
N TYR A 47 -3.09 2.62 14.71
CA TYR A 47 -1.82 3.13 15.20
C TYR A 47 -0.65 2.22 14.82
N PRO A 48 0.55 2.78 14.63
CA PRO A 48 1.74 1.95 14.40
C PRO A 48 1.93 0.94 15.54
N ARG A 49 2.20 -0.31 15.17
CA ARG A 49 2.34 -1.41 16.11
C ARG A 49 3.79 -1.80 16.36
N ASN A 50 4.68 -1.42 15.45
CA ASN A 50 6.09 -1.76 15.55
C ASN A 50 6.94 -0.78 14.74
N ASN A 51 8.24 -1.00 14.74
CA ASN A 51 9.21 -0.09 14.09
C ASN A 51 9.17 -0.14 12.56
N PHE A 52 8.42 -1.07 11.97
CA PHE A 52 8.27 -1.18 10.52
C PHE A 52 7.00 -0.51 10.00
N ASP A 53 6.17 0.01 10.89
CA ASP A 53 4.97 0.75 10.50
C ASP A 53 5.36 2.21 10.28
N TYR A 54 5.01 2.73 9.11
CA TYR A 54 5.34 4.09 8.72
C TYR A 54 4.08 4.92 8.46
N GLN A 55 3.98 6.07 9.11
CA GLN A 55 2.89 7.00 8.87
C GLN A 55 3.18 7.88 7.67
N LEU A 56 2.31 7.82 6.65
CA LEU A 56 2.43 8.66 5.46
C LEU A 56 2.32 10.14 5.84
N LYS A 57 3.22 10.96 5.30
CA LYS A 57 3.23 12.41 5.57
C LYS A 57 2.22 13.18 4.72
N TYR A 58 1.95 12.70 3.53
CA TYR A 58 1.19 13.44 2.52
C TYR A 58 -0.18 12.83 2.25
N CYS A 59 -0.86 12.34 3.30
CA CYS A 59 -2.16 11.68 3.15
C CYS A 59 -3.17 12.52 2.37
N GLU A 60 -3.21 13.82 2.61
CA GLU A 60 -4.13 14.72 1.90
C GLU A 60 -3.88 14.77 0.40
N GLU A 61 -2.61 14.75 0.00
CA GLU A 61 -2.25 14.75 -1.43
C GLU A 61 -2.67 13.47 -2.14
N TYR A 62 -2.79 12.37 -1.38
CA TYR A 62 -3.26 11.10 -1.92
C TYR A 62 -4.77 10.93 -1.76
N ASN A 63 -5.47 11.98 -1.40
CA ASN A 63 -6.92 11.96 -1.13
C ASN A 63 -7.33 10.95 -0.07
N LEU A 64 -6.44 10.72 0.89
CA LEU A 64 -6.73 9.88 2.05
C LEU A 64 -7.27 10.76 3.16
N LYS A 65 -8.50 10.50 3.59
CA LYS A 65 -9.19 11.32 4.58
C LYS A 65 -8.73 11.07 6.00
N LYS A 66 -8.05 9.95 6.24
CA LYS A 66 -7.55 9.57 7.56
C LYS A 66 -6.05 9.40 7.52
N ILE A 67 -5.42 9.53 8.68
CA ILE A 67 -4.01 9.19 8.84
C ILE A 67 -3.82 7.73 8.47
N THR A 68 -2.91 7.47 7.55
CA THR A 68 -2.70 6.14 7.00
C THR A 68 -1.28 5.66 7.31
N ILE A 69 -1.19 4.43 7.78
CA ILE A 69 0.05 3.76 8.16
C ILE A 69 0.37 2.69 7.12
N VAL A 70 1.59 2.72 6.58
CA VAL A 70 2.09 1.69 5.69
C VAL A 70 2.81 0.64 6.52
N ARG A 71 2.38 -0.61 6.42
CA ARG A 71 2.99 -1.73 7.13
C ARG A 71 4.10 -2.32 6.27
N THR A 72 5.33 -1.83 6.46
CA THR A 72 6.44 -2.20 5.58
C THR A 72 6.88 -3.66 5.72
N ASN A 73 6.49 -4.34 6.78
CA ASN A 73 6.77 -5.78 6.95
C ASN A 73 5.60 -6.67 6.55
N LYS A 74 4.57 -6.11 5.89
CA LYS A 74 3.40 -6.86 5.44
C LYS A 74 3.24 -6.76 3.94
N LEU A 75 4.00 -7.62 3.25
CA LEU A 75 3.85 -7.78 1.80
C LEU A 75 2.62 -8.60 1.49
N ILE A 76 1.85 -8.14 0.53
CA ILE A 76 0.67 -8.85 0.04
C ILE A 76 0.72 -8.95 -1.47
N CYS A 77 0.09 -9.99 -1.99
CA CYS A 77 -0.10 -10.15 -3.43
C CYS A 77 -1.56 -9.85 -3.75
N VAL A 78 -1.78 -8.91 -4.67
CA VAL A 78 -3.11 -8.45 -5.03
C VAL A 78 -3.32 -8.68 -6.52
N PRO A 79 -4.30 -9.53 -6.91
CA PRO A 79 -4.64 -9.67 -8.32
C PRO A 79 -5.07 -8.32 -8.91
N SER A 80 -4.69 -8.07 -10.16
CA SER A 80 -5.00 -6.78 -10.80
C SER A 80 -6.50 -6.49 -10.81
N LYS A 81 -7.34 -7.52 -10.91
CA LYS A 81 -8.79 -7.38 -10.87
C LYS A 81 -9.32 -6.83 -9.54
N ASP A 82 -8.55 -6.97 -8.46
CA ASP A 82 -8.95 -6.50 -7.13
C ASP A 82 -8.50 -5.08 -6.84
N ILE A 83 -7.73 -4.47 -7.73
CA ILE A 83 -7.37 -3.05 -7.63
C ILE A 83 -8.54 -2.22 -8.12
N ILE A 84 -9.07 -1.38 -7.23
CA ILE A 84 -10.26 -0.59 -7.52
C ILE A 84 -9.90 0.66 -8.32
N ARG A 85 -8.89 1.40 -7.84
CA ARG A 85 -8.39 2.58 -8.57
C ARG A 85 -7.06 3.05 -7.99
N LYS A 86 -6.30 3.70 -8.85
CA LYS A 86 -5.08 4.42 -8.45
C LYS A 86 -5.47 5.80 -7.91
N ILE A 87 -4.92 6.18 -6.76
CA ILE A 87 -5.21 7.48 -6.15
C ILE A 87 -4.02 8.44 -6.19
N GLY A 88 -2.84 7.96 -6.55
CA GLY A 88 -1.69 8.83 -6.71
C GLY A 88 -0.38 8.06 -6.73
N LYS A 89 0.69 8.80 -6.73
CA LYS A 89 2.04 8.28 -6.59
C LYS A 89 2.65 8.89 -5.34
N LEU A 90 3.36 8.08 -4.54
CA LEU A 90 3.98 8.56 -3.31
C LEU A 90 4.99 9.68 -3.58
N ARG A 91 5.03 10.65 -2.68
CA ARG A 91 6.05 11.69 -2.68
C ARG A 91 7.40 11.09 -2.29
N ILE A 92 8.47 11.72 -2.76
CA ILE A 92 9.82 11.20 -2.54
C ILE A 92 10.16 11.00 -1.06
N ASP A 93 9.70 11.87 -0.19
CA ASP A 93 9.95 11.75 1.25
C ASP A 93 9.34 10.48 1.82
N ASP A 94 8.12 10.16 1.42
CA ASP A 94 7.46 8.91 1.84
C ASP A 94 8.17 7.69 1.25
N ILE A 95 8.57 7.77 -0.02
CA ILE A 95 9.31 6.68 -0.68
C ILE A 95 10.61 6.38 0.05
N LEU A 96 11.41 7.40 0.35
CA LEU A 96 12.71 7.21 1.01
C LEU A 96 12.55 6.61 2.41
N SER A 97 11.56 7.06 3.16
CA SER A 97 11.31 6.53 4.50
C SER A 97 10.87 5.08 4.47
N ILE A 98 9.95 4.73 3.56
CA ILE A 98 9.50 3.35 3.39
C ILE A 98 10.66 2.47 2.93
N ASN A 99 11.45 2.93 1.97
CA ASN A 99 12.57 2.17 1.44
C ASN A 99 13.60 1.86 2.52
N ASN A 100 13.87 2.80 3.41
CA ASN A 100 14.76 2.59 4.55
C ASN A 100 14.26 1.48 5.47
N LEU A 101 12.96 1.46 5.73
CA LEU A 101 12.36 0.43 6.57
C LEU A 101 12.36 -0.94 5.88
N LEU A 102 12.15 -0.98 4.57
CA LEU A 102 12.24 -2.22 3.80
C LEU A 102 13.63 -2.83 3.88
N LYS A 103 14.67 -2.01 3.81
CA LYS A 103 16.06 -2.49 3.93
C LYS A 103 16.34 -3.09 5.31
N LYS A 104 15.75 -2.54 6.36
CA LYS A 104 15.93 -3.04 7.72
C LYS A 104 15.20 -4.35 7.97
N SER A 105 14.15 -4.64 7.23
CA SER A 105 13.34 -5.85 7.41
C SER A 105 13.87 -7.06 6.65
N THR A 106 14.91 -6.90 5.84
CA THR A 106 15.50 -8.01 5.08
C THR A 106 16.75 -8.59 5.75
#